data_0bc3355932fd324e03de9491aa7ea0a1
#
_entry.id   0bc3355932fd324e03de9491aa7ea0a1
#
_cell.length_a   1.000
_cell.length_b   1.000
_cell.length_c   1.000
_cell.angle_alpha   90.00
_cell.angle_beta   90.00
_cell.angle_gamma   90.00
#
_symmetry.space_group_name_H-M   'P 1'
#
loop_
_entity.id
_entity.type
_entity.pdbx_description
1 polymer ?
#
loop_
_entity_poly.entity_id
_entity_poly.type
_entity_poly.pdbx_seq_one_letter_code
_entity_poly.pdbx_strand_id
1 'polypeptide(L)'
;KEVSPMQLSDLSLRLHALSVLRGVLRLPLVNAYAETLSAFDRSAADFADRYGALCAARFACGDISRSFLNAVHFDVNTLTDTIDAPADALLAAATHDIEVLNGLLALSGSQLCEAAALHFDADALRSLPDFAPSAALPFTTGAELAGYYRGEGYGFFAQSSAFSMQDDGSALPIVHPDTIRLHDLPGYERQKKQVLQNTRAFLDGKDANNILLYGDKGTGKSSTVKAVANEYADRGLKIIQMSPRHITCFPKLFEQTLRSPFRFIVFLDDLTFDREDDNFAALKAFIEGGLAGKPSNLVIYATSNRRHLIRESMADRQGDDVRVRDTLETVTSLSDRFGLEITFSVPDKDEYLYIVEQLADESGLALERDELHLLAERFALRRNGRSPRTARQFISQQLAEQYGNA
;
A
#
# COMPACT_ATOMS: atom_id res chain seq x y z
N LYS A 1 -0.53 -39.93 10.44
CA LYS A 1 0.02 -41.01 9.57
C LYS A 1 1.53 -40.92 9.65
N GLU A 2 2.20 -42.05 9.79
CA GLU A 2 3.65 -42.13 9.68
C GLU A 2 4.10 -41.73 8.26
N VAL A 3 5.13 -40.91 8.18
CA VAL A 3 5.74 -40.49 6.91
C VAL A 3 7.03 -41.30 6.73
N SER A 4 7.13 -42.01 5.62
CA SER A 4 8.33 -42.83 5.36
C SER A 4 9.50 -41.97 4.87
N PRO A 5 10.78 -42.41 5.09
CA PRO A 5 11.95 -41.73 4.51
C PRO A 5 11.88 -41.54 3.00
N MET A 6 11.28 -42.51 2.29
CA MET A 6 11.10 -42.44 0.82
C MET A 6 10.15 -41.32 0.42
N GLN A 7 9.07 -41.07 1.20
CA GLN A 7 8.16 -39.94 0.94
C GLN A 7 8.83 -38.58 1.19
N LEU A 8 9.75 -38.50 2.16
CA LEU A 8 10.52 -37.26 2.42
C LEU A 8 11.56 -36.99 1.32
N SER A 9 12.21 -38.04 0.82
CA SER A 9 13.14 -37.92 -0.32
C SER A 9 12.38 -37.49 -1.59
N ASP A 10 11.19 -38.04 -1.87
CA ASP A 10 10.32 -37.60 -2.96
C ASP A 10 9.92 -36.12 -2.79
N LEU A 11 9.50 -35.72 -1.58
CA LEU A 11 9.14 -34.32 -1.29
C LEU A 11 10.35 -33.38 -1.51
N SER A 12 11.57 -33.79 -1.12
CA SER A 12 12.80 -33.04 -1.39
C SER A 12 13.02 -32.82 -2.88
N LEU A 13 12.93 -33.87 -3.70
CA LEU A 13 13.07 -33.77 -5.15
C LEU A 13 12.01 -32.88 -5.77
N ARG A 14 10.76 -33.00 -5.35
CA ARG A 14 9.65 -32.18 -5.83
C ARG A 14 9.83 -30.71 -5.42
N LEU A 15 10.38 -30.42 -4.22
CA LEU A 15 10.69 -29.06 -3.80
C LEU A 15 11.74 -28.37 -4.69
N HIS A 16 12.76 -29.11 -5.10
CA HIS A 16 13.76 -28.62 -6.06
C HIS A 16 13.19 -28.46 -7.48
N ALA A 17 12.12 -29.20 -7.80
CA ALA A 17 11.44 -29.16 -9.09
C ALA A 17 10.36 -28.07 -9.20
N LEU A 18 10.15 -27.23 -8.18
CA LEU A 18 9.23 -26.12 -8.27
C LEU A 18 9.49 -25.29 -9.53
N SER A 19 8.46 -24.99 -10.29
CA SER A 19 8.57 -24.39 -11.62
C SER A 19 7.90 -23.01 -11.70
N VAL A 20 6.70 -22.88 -11.16
CA VAL A 20 5.90 -21.65 -11.17
C VAL A 20 6.20 -20.82 -9.92
N LEU A 21 6.15 -21.44 -8.74
CA LEU A 21 6.29 -20.77 -7.42
C LEU A 21 7.75 -20.77 -6.91
N ARG A 22 8.73 -20.69 -7.81
CA ARG A 22 10.14 -20.69 -7.42
C ARG A 22 10.56 -19.55 -6.50
N GLY A 23 9.85 -18.42 -6.53
CA GLY A 23 10.09 -17.28 -5.64
C GLY A 23 10.02 -17.66 -4.15
N VAL A 24 9.23 -18.67 -3.80
CA VAL A 24 9.06 -19.17 -2.42
C VAL A 24 10.36 -19.77 -1.86
N LEU A 25 11.26 -20.28 -2.73
CA LEU A 25 12.57 -20.81 -2.30
C LEU A 25 13.48 -19.74 -1.65
N ARG A 26 13.19 -18.45 -1.85
CA ARG A 26 13.91 -17.34 -1.18
C ARG A 26 13.48 -17.16 0.27
N LEU A 27 12.37 -17.78 0.69
CA LEU A 27 11.93 -17.72 2.08
C LEU A 27 12.88 -18.54 2.96
N PRO A 28 13.52 -17.95 4.01
CA PRO A 28 14.48 -18.65 4.85
C PRO A 28 13.92 -19.95 5.44
N LEU A 29 12.63 -19.98 5.78
CA LEU A 29 11.94 -21.15 6.30
C LEU A 29 11.85 -22.28 5.26
N VAL A 30 11.53 -21.98 3.99
CA VAL A 30 11.47 -22.99 2.92
C VAL A 30 12.86 -23.53 2.62
N ASN A 31 13.88 -22.66 2.66
CA ASN A 31 15.25 -23.10 2.52
C ASN A 31 15.67 -24.03 3.65
N ALA A 32 15.27 -23.74 4.91
CA ALA A 32 15.56 -24.62 6.03
C ALA A 32 14.89 -26.00 5.89
N TYR A 33 13.68 -26.06 5.36
CA TYR A 33 13.05 -27.34 4.99
C TYR A 33 13.86 -28.08 3.93
N ALA A 34 14.25 -27.40 2.84
CA ALA A 34 15.02 -28.02 1.75
C ALA A 34 16.35 -28.60 2.27
N GLU A 35 17.07 -27.86 3.11
CA GLU A 35 18.33 -28.29 3.73
C GLU A 35 18.11 -29.51 4.65
N THR A 36 17.05 -29.51 5.47
CA THR A 36 16.72 -30.62 6.37
C THR A 36 16.35 -31.88 5.58
N LEU A 37 15.53 -31.75 4.54
CA LEU A 37 15.18 -32.89 3.68
C LEU A 37 16.39 -33.43 2.92
N SER A 38 17.27 -32.57 2.43
CA SER A 38 18.50 -32.99 1.74
C SER A 38 19.53 -33.65 2.67
N ALA A 39 19.42 -33.44 3.98
CA ALA A 39 20.31 -34.05 4.95
C ALA A 39 20.10 -35.57 5.11
N PHE A 40 18.95 -36.13 4.67
CA PHE A 40 18.72 -37.58 4.61
C PHE A 40 19.74 -38.31 3.71
N ASP A 41 20.32 -37.62 2.75
CA ASP A 41 21.35 -38.20 1.86
C ASP A 41 22.77 -38.10 2.43
N ARG A 42 22.94 -37.58 3.69
CA ARG A 42 24.26 -37.31 4.29
C ARG A 42 24.51 -38.12 5.55
N SER A 43 24.17 -37.57 6.72
CA SER A 43 24.40 -38.24 8.00
C SER A 43 23.40 -37.80 9.08
N ALA A 44 23.29 -38.63 10.14
CA ALA A 44 22.46 -38.30 11.30
C ALA A 44 22.86 -36.97 11.96
N ALA A 45 24.19 -36.67 12.03
CA ALA A 45 24.70 -35.44 12.63
C ALA A 45 24.32 -34.21 11.75
N ASP A 46 24.46 -34.31 10.45
CA ASP A 46 24.04 -33.22 9.52
C ASP A 46 22.53 -33.00 9.56
N PHE A 47 21.74 -34.09 9.63
CA PHE A 47 20.30 -33.97 9.83
C PHE A 47 19.98 -33.24 11.15
N ALA A 48 20.59 -33.58 12.26
CA ALA A 48 20.33 -32.95 13.55
C ALA A 48 20.67 -31.44 13.53
N ASP A 49 21.76 -31.05 12.87
CA ASP A 49 22.14 -29.65 12.70
C ASP A 49 21.13 -28.88 11.86
N ARG A 50 20.74 -29.41 10.69
CA ARG A 50 19.77 -28.76 9.79
C ARG A 50 18.38 -28.73 10.40
N TYR A 51 17.97 -29.79 11.09
CA TYR A 51 16.70 -29.81 11.81
C TYR A 51 16.65 -28.78 12.94
N GLY A 52 17.74 -28.59 13.67
CA GLY A 52 17.86 -27.54 14.67
C GLY A 52 17.67 -26.13 14.05
N ALA A 53 18.28 -25.90 12.87
CA ALA A 53 18.11 -24.66 12.13
C ALA A 53 16.65 -24.48 11.64
N LEU A 54 15.99 -25.56 11.19
CA LEU A 54 14.57 -25.54 10.81
C LEU A 54 13.68 -25.19 12.02
N CYS A 55 13.90 -25.80 13.18
CA CYS A 55 13.17 -25.46 14.40
C CYS A 55 13.35 -23.99 14.78
N ALA A 56 14.59 -23.47 14.74
CA ALA A 56 14.86 -22.08 15.02
C ALA A 56 14.11 -21.13 14.03
N ALA A 57 14.15 -21.44 12.74
CA ALA A 57 13.43 -20.68 11.71
C ALA A 57 11.91 -20.70 11.91
N ARG A 58 11.33 -21.87 12.29
CA ARG A 58 9.90 -22.01 12.58
C ARG A 58 9.50 -21.22 13.81
N PHE A 59 10.24 -21.32 14.91
CA PHE A 59 9.93 -20.61 16.16
C PHE A 59 10.07 -19.09 16.01
N ALA A 60 10.95 -18.62 15.14
CA ALA A 60 11.08 -17.20 14.82
C ALA A 60 10.00 -16.67 13.87
N CYS A 61 9.35 -17.53 13.09
CA CYS A 61 8.44 -17.14 12.01
C CYS A 61 7.06 -16.65 12.50
N GLY A 62 6.61 -17.03 13.70
CA GLY A 62 5.26 -16.74 14.19
C GLY A 62 4.19 -17.53 13.42
N ASP A 63 3.50 -16.90 12.46
CA ASP A 63 2.48 -17.56 11.60
C ASP A 63 3.12 -18.08 10.31
N ILE A 64 3.36 -19.40 10.30
CA ILE A 64 4.02 -20.08 9.19
C ILE A 64 3.15 -20.12 7.94
N SER A 65 1.86 -20.47 8.11
CA SER A 65 0.92 -20.51 6.97
C SER A 65 0.79 -19.16 6.30
N ARG A 66 0.73 -18.10 7.09
CA ARG A 66 0.71 -16.73 6.58
C ARG A 66 2.01 -16.36 5.86
N SER A 67 3.16 -16.83 6.37
CA SER A 67 4.46 -16.58 5.74
C SER A 67 4.56 -17.24 4.36
N PHE A 68 4.10 -18.50 4.23
CA PHE A 68 4.03 -19.20 2.94
C PHE A 68 3.05 -18.51 1.98
N LEU A 69 1.85 -18.17 2.47
CA LEU A 69 0.86 -17.45 1.68
C LEU A 69 1.40 -16.12 1.17
N ASN A 70 2.06 -15.34 2.01
CA ASN A 70 2.67 -14.07 1.62
C ASN A 70 3.78 -14.29 0.56
N ALA A 71 4.61 -15.31 0.70
CA ALA A 71 5.64 -15.61 -0.28
C ALA A 71 5.06 -15.96 -1.65
N VAL A 72 3.92 -16.66 -1.69
CA VAL A 72 3.18 -16.93 -2.95
C VAL A 72 2.50 -15.65 -3.44
N HIS A 73 1.78 -14.94 -2.57
CA HIS A 73 0.99 -13.77 -2.92
C HIS A 73 1.84 -12.62 -3.49
N PHE A 74 3.03 -12.41 -2.92
CA PHE A 74 3.90 -11.30 -3.30
C PHE A 74 4.89 -11.65 -4.42
N ASP A 75 4.86 -12.90 -4.93
CA ASP A 75 5.67 -13.33 -6.04
C ASP A 75 5.08 -12.86 -7.38
N VAL A 76 5.98 -12.62 -8.35
CA VAL A 76 5.64 -12.40 -9.75
C VAL A 76 6.26 -13.53 -10.55
N ASN A 77 5.44 -14.30 -11.21
CA ASN A 77 5.83 -15.54 -11.86
C ASN A 77 5.09 -15.74 -13.19
N THR A 78 5.38 -16.84 -13.90
CA THR A 78 4.77 -17.12 -15.21
C THR A 78 3.24 -17.23 -15.18
N LEU A 79 2.64 -17.63 -14.05
CA LEU A 79 1.18 -17.66 -13.91
C LEU A 79 0.60 -16.25 -13.83
N THR A 80 1.27 -15.35 -13.11
CA THR A 80 0.85 -13.94 -13.02
C THR A 80 1.01 -13.19 -14.34
N ASP A 81 2.03 -13.55 -15.15
CA ASP A 81 2.27 -12.95 -16.45
C ASP A 81 1.19 -13.34 -17.48
N THR A 82 0.51 -14.48 -17.29
CA THR A 82 -0.52 -15.01 -18.19
C THR A 82 -1.89 -15.18 -17.51
N ILE A 83 -2.15 -14.39 -16.45
CA ILE A 83 -3.28 -14.58 -15.54
C ILE A 83 -4.65 -14.55 -16.23
N ASP A 84 -4.79 -13.79 -17.32
CA ASP A 84 -6.07 -13.65 -18.04
C ASP A 84 -6.45 -14.93 -18.79
N ALA A 85 -5.47 -15.68 -19.33
CA ALA A 85 -5.68 -16.90 -20.09
C ALA A 85 -4.51 -17.90 -19.88
N PRO A 86 -4.33 -18.46 -18.66
CA PRO A 86 -3.26 -19.39 -18.37
C PRO A 86 -3.48 -20.72 -19.11
N ALA A 87 -2.41 -21.28 -19.66
CA ALA A 87 -2.45 -22.59 -20.31
C ALA A 87 -2.68 -23.72 -19.28
N ASP A 88 -3.38 -24.80 -19.66
CA ASP A 88 -3.65 -25.93 -18.79
C ASP A 88 -2.37 -26.56 -18.21
N ALA A 89 -1.31 -26.66 -19.02
CA ALA A 89 -0.01 -27.17 -18.55
C ALA A 89 0.60 -26.30 -17.44
N LEU A 90 0.41 -24.97 -17.51
CA LEU A 90 0.88 -24.05 -16.47
C LEU A 90 0.05 -24.17 -15.19
N LEU A 91 -1.28 -24.33 -15.30
CA LEU A 91 -2.15 -24.59 -14.17
C LEU A 91 -1.81 -25.93 -13.49
N ALA A 92 -1.50 -26.96 -14.26
CA ALA A 92 -1.04 -28.26 -13.75
C ALA A 92 0.31 -28.13 -13.02
N ALA A 93 1.26 -27.37 -13.56
CA ALA A 93 2.54 -27.10 -12.91
C ALA A 93 2.36 -26.32 -11.60
N ALA A 94 1.50 -25.29 -11.58
CA ALA A 94 1.17 -24.56 -10.36
C ALA A 94 0.48 -25.46 -9.31
N THR A 95 -0.38 -26.38 -9.72
CA THR A 95 -1.00 -27.38 -8.84
C THR A 95 0.05 -28.27 -8.17
N HIS A 96 1.01 -28.78 -8.94
CA HIS A 96 2.16 -29.53 -8.41
C HIS A 96 2.92 -28.72 -7.35
N ASP A 97 3.22 -27.46 -7.64
CA ASP A 97 3.98 -26.61 -6.72
C ASP A 97 3.19 -26.35 -5.42
N ILE A 98 1.88 -26.13 -5.51
CA ILE A 98 0.97 -25.97 -4.33
C ILE A 98 0.95 -27.25 -3.49
N GLU A 99 0.86 -28.43 -4.10
CA GLU A 99 0.90 -29.71 -3.39
C GLU A 99 2.20 -29.86 -2.60
N VAL A 100 3.33 -29.48 -3.18
CA VAL A 100 4.64 -29.53 -2.50
C VAL A 100 4.65 -28.60 -1.30
N LEU A 101 4.20 -27.35 -1.44
CA LEU A 101 4.16 -26.39 -0.34
C LEU A 101 3.21 -26.84 0.78
N ASN A 102 2.03 -27.36 0.43
CA ASN A 102 1.10 -27.94 1.39
C ASN A 102 1.68 -29.20 2.07
N GLY A 103 2.47 -29.98 1.34
CA GLY A 103 3.23 -31.10 1.89
C GLY A 103 4.22 -30.67 2.97
N LEU A 104 4.96 -29.57 2.76
CA LEU A 104 5.86 -29.01 3.77
C LEU A 104 5.10 -28.50 5.01
N LEU A 105 3.97 -27.79 4.79
CA LEU A 105 3.13 -27.28 5.88
C LEU A 105 2.53 -28.39 6.73
N ALA A 106 2.22 -29.53 6.14
CA ALA A 106 1.63 -30.70 6.80
C ALA A 106 2.63 -31.51 7.65
N LEU A 107 3.94 -31.27 7.51
CA LEU A 107 4.96 -31.98 8.28
C LEU A 107 4.99 -31.51 9.73
N SER A 108 5.06 -32.49 10.67
CA SER A 108 5.42 -32.25 12.07
C SER A 108 6.89 -32.56 12.32
N GLY A 109 7.43 -31.99 13.39
CA GLY A 109 8.80 -32.32 13.83
C GLY A 109 8.94 -33.80 14.19
N SER A 110 7.98 -34.35 14.89
CA SER A 110 7.95 -35.77 15.25
C SER A 110 8.01 -36.69 14.03
N GLN A 111 7.30 -36.36 12.93
CA GLN A 111 7.36 -37.14 11.69
C GLN A 111 8.76 -37.12 11.06
N LEU A 112 9.41 -35.95 11.02
CA LEU A 112 10.76 -35.81 10.50
C LEU A 112 11.79 -36.59 11.35
N CYS A 113 11.71 -36.44 12.67
CA CYS A 113 12.63 -37.11 13.62
C CYS A 113 12.45 -38.61 13.60
N GLU A 114 11.21 -39.12 13.55
CA GLU A 114 10.94 -40.56 13.47
C GLU A 114 11.49 -41.15 12.15
N ALA A 115 11.22 -40.51 11.04
CA ALA A 115 11.75 -40.94 9.75
C ALA A 115 13.31 -40.92 9.71
N ALA A 116 13.93 -39.93 10.31
CA ALA A 116 15.38 -39.82 10.38
C ALA A 116 15.97 -40.87 11.33
N ALA A 117 15.33 -41.12 12.48
CA ALA A 117 15.76 -42.15 13.43
C ALA A 117 15.75 -43.54 12.78
N LEU A 118 14.72 -43.85 12.00
CA LEU A 118 14.65 -45.09 11.22
C LEU A 118 15.68 -45.16 10.09
N HIS A 119 15.89 -44.07 9.40
CA HIS A 119 16.79 -44.00 8.24
C HIS A 119 18.27 -44.17 8.66
N PHE A 120 18.68 -43.52 9.75
CA PHE A 120 20.05 -43.50 10.22
C PHE A 120 20.34 -44.55 11.31
N ASP A 121 19.36 -45.33 11.74
CA ASP A 121 19.47 -46.21 12.90
C ASP A 121 19.97 -45.48 14.18
N ALA A 122 19.37 -44.33 14.46
CA ALA A 122 19.82 -43.37 15.47
C ALA A 122 18.62 -42.91 16.37
N ASP A 123 18.31 -43.69 17.41
CA ASP A 123 17.18 -43.42 18.33
C ASP A 123 17.21 -42.04 19.00
N ALA A 124 18.42 -41.48 19.20
CA ALA A 124 18.61 -40.15 19.79
C ALA A 124 17.86 -39.03 19.01
N LEU A 125 17.62 -39.22 17.71
CA LEU A 125 16.91 -38.25 16.90
C LEU A 125 15.45 -38.06 17.28
N ARG A 126 14.82 -39.10 17.93
CA ARG A 126 13.43 -39.03 18.45
C ARG A 126 13.27 -38.04 19.59
N SER A 127 14.36 -37.69 20.28
CA SER A 127 14.36 -36.74 21.40
C SER A 127 14.54 -35.28 21.00
N LEU A 128 14.68 -34.99 19.70
CA LEU A 128 14.81 -33.60 19.19
C LEU A 128 13.52 -32.81 19.38
N PRO A 129 13.58 -31.46 19.44
CA PRO A 129 12.40 -30.61 19.61
C PRO A 129 11.31 -30.90 18.58
N ASP A 130 10.05 -30.92 19.01
CA ASP A 130 8.90 -31.15 18.12
C ASP A 130 8.21 -29.84 17.74
N PHE A 131 7.49 -29.86 16.64
CA PHE A 131 6.58 -28.81 16.21
C PHE A 131 5.36 -29.39 15.51
N ALA A 132 4.21 -28.73 15.67
CA ALA A 132 2.97 -29.13 15.04
C ALA A 132 2.96 -28.77 13.53
N PRO A 133 2.18 -29.50 12.70
CA PRO A 133 1.85 -29.08 11.35
C PRO A 133 1.19 -27.69 11.32
N SER A 134 1.35 -26.99 10.21
CA SER A 134 0.71 -25.71 9.96
C SER A 134 -0.52 -25.89 9.06
N ALA A 135 -1.45 -24.93 9.06
CA ALA A 135 -2.59 -24.93 8.16
C ALA A 135 -2.13 -24.86 6.69
N ALA A 136 -2.83 -25.56 5.81
CA ALA A 136 -2.57 -25.52 4.38
C ALA A 136 -2.88 -24.14 3.79
N LEU A 137 -2.35 -23.87 2.60
CA LEU A 137 -2.69 -22.70 1.79
C LEU A 137 -4.20 -22.72 1.44
N PRO A 138 -4.82 -21.54 1.21
CA PRO A 138 -6.27 -21.45 0.96
C PRO A 138 -6.67 -21.91 -0.46
N PHE A 139 -5.76 -22.48 -1.21
CA PHE A 139 -5.95 -23.04 -2.55
C PHE A 139 -5.20 -24.37 -2.67
N THR A 140 -5.73 -25.29 -3.48
CA THR A 140 -5.20 -26.63 -3.70
C THR A 140 -4.80 -26.87 -5.15
N THR A 141 -5.30 -26.05 -6.08
CA THR A 141 -5.05 -26.15 -7.51
C THR A 141 -4.51 -24.85 -8.09
N GLY A 142 -3.81 -24.96 -9.24
CA GLY A 142 -3.36 -23.78 -9.99
C GLY A 142 -4.52 -22.91 -10.48
N ALA A 143 -5.69 -23.50 -10.74
CA ALA A 143 -6.89 -22.74 -11.11
C ALA A 143 -7.42 -21.91 -9.95
N GLU A 144 -7.45 -22.46 -8.72
CA GLU A 144 -7.81 -21.73 -7.51
C GLU A 144 -6.79 -20.62 -7.20
N LEU A 145 -5.49 -20.89 -7.35
CA LEU A 145 -4.45 -19.88 -7.21
C LEU A 145 -4.62 -18.74 -8.23
N ALA A 146 -4.91 -19.06 -9.49
CA ALA A 146 -5.20 -18.05 -10.52
C ALA A 146 -6.45 -17.22 -10.15
N GLY A 147 -7.48 -17.85 -9.59
CA GLY A 147 -8.66 -17.19 -9.03
C GLY A 147 -8.31 -16.24 -7.87
N TYR A 148 -7.46 -16.70 -6.95
CA TYR A 148 -6.94 -15.91 -5.84
C TYR A 148 -6.17 -14.67 -6.33
N TYR A 149 -5.26 -14.83 -7.27
CA TYR A 149 -4.50 -13.72 -7.86
C TYR A 149 -5.40 -12.70 -8.59
N ARG A 150 -6.46 -13.14 -9.25
CA ARG A 150 -7.43 -12.23 -9.89
C ARG A 150 -8.27 -11.45 -8.87
N GLY A 151 -8.59 -12.05 -7.73
CA GLY A 151 -9.37 -11.43 -6.66
C GLY A 151 -8.55 -10.48 -5.80
N GLU A 152 -7.43 -10.97 -5.27
CA GLU A 152 -6.61 -10.27 -4.27
C GLU A 152 -5.46 -9.44 -4.88
N GLY A 153 -5.18 -9.65 -6.17
CA GLY A 153 -3.98 -9.15 -6.82
C GLY A 153 -2.73 -9.98 -6.48
N TYR A 154 -1.56 -9.50 -6.87
CA TYR A 154 -0.28 -10.20 -6.66
C TYR A 154 0.90 -9.24 -6.72
N GLY A 155 2.07 -9.75 -6.34
CA GLY A 155 3.34 -9.05 -6.46
C GLY A 155 3.60 -8.03 -5.34
N PHE A 156 4.62 -7.22 -5.55
CA PHE A 156 5.13 -6.29 -4.54
C PHE A 156 4.04 -5.38 -3.95
N PHE A 157 3.15 -4.85 -4.79
CA PHE A 157 2.11 -3.91 -4.35
C PHE A 157 0.93 -4.57 -3.62
N ALA A 158 0.88 -5.90 -3.52
CA ALA A 158 -0.08 -6.60 -2.67
C ALA A 158 0.25 -6.47 -1.17
N GLN A 159 1.48 -6.07 -0.81
CA GLN A 159 1.95 -5.99 0.58
C GLN A 159 1.27 -4.91 1.42
N SER A 160 0.79 -3.84 0.80
CA SER A 160 0.17 -2.71 1.51
C SER A 160 -0.85 -1.98 0.62
N SER A 161 -1.70 -1.17 1.22
CA SER A 161 -2.53 -0.19 0.51
C SER A 161 -1.79 1.13 0.25
N ALA A 162 -0.72 1.42 1.01
CA ALA A 162 0.02 2.67 0.93
C ALA A 162 1.53 2.46 0.87
N PHE A 163 2.19 3.26 0.06
CA PHE A 163 3.63 3.21 -0.19
C PHE A 163 4.24 4.61 -0.12
N SER A 164 5.54 4.68 0.18
CA SER A 164 6.33 5.91 0.08
C SER A 164 7.44 5.75 -0.96
N MET A 165 7.64 6.77 -1.79
CA MET A 165 8.75 6.80 -2.75
C MET A 165 10.05 7.13 -2.05
N GLN A 166 11.12 6.40 -2.38
CA GLN A 166 12.46 6.59 -1.85
C GLN A 166 13.35 7.36 -2.84
N ASP A 167 14.52 7.83 -2.37
CA ASP A 167 15.47 8.61 -3.18
C ASP A 167 16.06 7.79 -4.35
N ASP A 168 16.12 6.48 -4.23
CA ASP A 168 16.56 5.56 -5.30
C ASP A 168 15.47 5.23 -6.33
N GLY A 169 14.27 5.80 -6.17
CA GLY A 169 13.10 5.57 -7.01
C GLY A 169 12.41 4.23 -6.74
N SER A 170 12.68 3.55 -5.63
CA SER A 170 11.90 2.41 -5.17
C SER A 170 10.69 2.86 -4.35
N ALA A 171 9.62 2.07 -4.38
CA ALA A 171 8.49 2.25 -3.48
C ALA A 171 8.71 1.36 -2.24
N LEU A 172 8.43 1.88 -1.03
CA LEU A 172 8.42 1.09 0.21
C LEU A 172 7.02 1.03 0.79
N PRO A 173 6.55 -0.16 1.25
CA PRO A 173 5.28 -0.28 1.94
C PRO A 173 5.29 0.56 3.23
N ILE A 174 4.20 1.29 3.47
CA ILE A 174 3.97 1.96 4.75
C ILE A 174 3.35 0.93 5.69
N VAL A 175 4.03 0.62 6.79
CA VAL A 175 3.63 -0.44 7.73
C VAL A 175 2.35 -0.07 8.48
N HIS A 176 2.19 1.20 8.86
CA HIS A 176 1.02 1.73 9.55
C HIS A 176 0.47 2.92 8.75
N PRO A 177 -0.30 2.68 7.68
CA PRO A 177 -0.90 3.75 6.90
C PRO A 177 -1.94 4.50 7.73
N ASP A 178 -2.16 5.77 7.39
CA ASP A 178 -3.23 6.58 7.95
C ASP A 178 -4.59 5.92 7.65
N THR A 179 -5.42 5.72 8.68
CA THR A 179 -6.70 5.00 8.56
C THR A 179 -7.89 5.91 8.36
N ILE A 180 -7.67 7.22 8.17
CA ILE A 180 -8.74 8.21 8.00
C ILE A 180 -9.73 7.80 6.90
N ARG A 181 -11.02 7.94 7.18
CA ARG A 181 -12.12 7.65 6.26
C ARG A 181 -12.88 8.93 5.90
N LEU A 182 -13.73 8.85 4.87
CA LEU A 182 -14.50 10.03 4.43
C LEU A 182 -15.53 10.50 5.47
N HIS A 183 -16.07 9.61 6.28
CA HIS A 183 -16.98 9.96 7.36
C HIS A 183 -16.30 10.74 8.49
N ASP A 184 -14.98 10.56 8.70
CA ASP A 184 -14.18 11.33 9.67
C ASP A 184 -13.92 12.79 9.24
N LEU A 185 -14.38 13.17 8.06
CA LEU A 185 -14.11 14.46 7.42
C LEU A 185 -15.44 15.21 7.17
N PRO A 186 -16.07 15.82 8.17
CA PRO A 186 -17.28 16.61 7.95
C PRO A 186 -17.00 17.85 7.09
N GLY A 187 -17.99 18.24 6.29
CA GLY A 187 -17.93 19.39 5.37
C GLY A 187 -17.31 19.04 4.00
N TYR A 188 -17.30 20.00 3.10
CA TYR A 188 -16.75 19.88 1.73
C TYR A 188 -17.37 18.75 0.90
N GLU A 189 -18.66 18.47 1.06
CA GLU A 189 -19.34 17.34 0.42
C GLU A 189 -19.27 17.39 -1.11
N ARG A 190 -19.36 18.59 -1.69
CA ARG A 190 -19.23 18.77 -3.14
C ARG A 190 -17.83 18.38 -3.65
N GLN A 191 -16.78 18.83 -2.97
CA GLN A 191 -15.40 18.56 -3.29
C GLN A 191 -15.10 17.08 -3.16
N LYS A 192 -15.48 16.46 -2.04
CA LYS A 192 -15.34 15.01 -1.81
C LYS A 192 -16.05 14.21 -2.89
N LYS A 193 -17.28 14.58 -3.26
CA LYS A 193 -18.03 13.93 -4.33
C LYS A 193 -17.32 13.97 -5.68
N GLN A 194 -16.67 15.09 -6.03
CA GLN A 194 -15.90 15.21 -7.29
C GLN A 194 -14.69 14.27 -7.29
N VAL A 195 -13.92 14.21 -6.19
CA VAL A 195 -12.78 13.30 -6.06
C VAL A 195 -13.26 11.85 -6.16
N LEU A 196 -14.34 11.48 -5.44
CA LEU A 196 -14.92 10.14 -5.47
C LEU A 196 -15.38 9.73 -6.87
N GLN A 197 -16.06 10.61 -7.58
CA GLN A 197 -16.56 10.31 -8.93
C GLN A 197 -15.40 10.03 -9.90
N ASN A 198 -14.34 10.84 -9.86
CA ASN A 198 -13.15 10.63 -10.68
C ASN A 198 -12.44 9.34 -10.31
N THR A 199 -12.30 9.05 -9.01
CA THR A 199 -11.66 7.81 -8.53
C THR A 199 -12.45 6.57 -8.90
N ARG A 200 -13.79 6.62 -8.84
CA ARG A 200 -14.66 5.50 -9.30
C ARG A 200 -14.51 5.26 -10.80
N ALA A 201 -14.53 6.32 -11.61
CA ALA A 201 -14.32 6.19 -13.06
C ALA A 201 -12.97 5.52 -13.35
N PHE A 202 -11.90 5.94 -12.65
CA PHE A 202 -10.58 5.34 -12.74
C PHE A 202 -10.59 3.85 -12.38
N LEU A 203 -11.21 3.46 -11.26
CA LEU A 203 -11.31 2.06 -10.84
C LEU A 203 -12.12 1.20 -11.80
N ASP A 204 -13.15 1.77 -12.43
CA ASP A 204 -13.99 1.11 -13.42
C ASP A 204 -13.33 1.03 -14.82
N GLY A 205 -12.06 1.43 -14.95
CA GLY A 205 -11.32 1.38 -16.21
C GLY A 205 -11.73 2.44 -17.23
N LYS A 206 -12.46 3.46 -16.80
CA LYS A 206 -12.84 4.60 -17.62
C LYS A 206 -11.78 5.68 -17.57
N ASP A 207 -11.85 6.62 -18.52
CA ASP A 207 -10.98 7.80 -18.49
C ASP A 207 -11.19 8.59 -17.20
N ALA A 208 -10.07 8.91 -16.55
CA ALA A 208 -10.03 9.69 -15.33
C ALA A 208 -8.94 10.76 -15.41
N ASN A 209 -9.19 11.86 -14.74
CA ASN A 209 -8.29 12.99 -14.72
C ASN A 209 -7.27 12.88 -13.58
N ASN A 210 -6.10 13.49 -13.76
CA ASN A 210 -5.29 13.90 -12.64
C ASN A 210 -6.04 15.01 -11.88
N ILE A 211 -5.90 15.07 -10.56
CA ILE A 211 -6.61 16.04 -9.72
C ILE A 211 -5.63 16.98 -9.02
N LEU A 212 -5.91 18.28 -9.11
CA LEU A 212 -5.27 19.28 -8.27
C LEU A 212 -6.29 19.81 -7.24
N LEU A 213 -6.03 19.53 -5.96
CA LEU A 213 -6.79 20.11 -4.85
C LEU A 213 -6.00 21.33 -4.34
N TYR A 214 -6.53 22.52 -4.52
CA TYR A 214 -5.86 23.72 -4.04
C TYR A 214 -6.75 24.55 -3.10
N GLY A 215 -6.15 25.45 -2.34
CA GLY A 215 -6.87 26.34 -1.43
C GLY A 215 -6.20 26.46 -0.06
N ASP A 216 -6.94 26.96 0.91
CA ASP A 216 -6.39 27.38 2.19
C ASP A 216 -5.84 26.22 3.04
N LYS A 217 -4.88 26.53 3.92
CA LYS A 217 -4.29 25.53 4.83
C LYS A 217 -5.33 25.05 5.84
N GLY A 218 -5.26 23.75 6.13
CA GLY A 218 -6.12 23.14 7.17
C GLY A 218 -7.55 22.81 6.73
N THR A 219 -7.88 22.95 5.43
CA THR A 219 -9.20 22.66 4.85
C THR A 219 -9.45 21.17 4.55
N GLY A 220 -8.48 20.29 4.77
CA GLY A 220 -8.67 18.85 4.63
C GLY A 220 -8.28 18.27 3.26
N LYS A 221 -7.61 19.01 2.36
CA LYS A 221 -7.19 18.53 1.02
C LYS A 221 -6.46 17.19 1.07
N SER A 222 -5.35 17.12 1.80
CA SER A 222 -4.51 15.92 1.92
C SER A 222 -5.27 14.77 2.60
N SER A 223 -6.07 15.09 3.63
CA SER A 223 -6.92 14.11 4.31
C SER A 223 -7.98 13.52 3.37
N THR A 224 -8.57 14.32 2.48
CA THR A 224 -9.54 13.85 1.48
C THR A 224 -8.92 12.85 0.52
N VAL A 225 -7.70 13.10 0.01
CA VAL A 225 -7.00 12.14 -0.87
C VAL A 225 -6.74 10.82 -0.15
N LYS A 226 -6.21 10.88 1.08
CA LYS A 226 -5.95 9.68 1.90
C LYS A 226 -7.23 8.92 2.20
N ALA A 227 -8.30 9.61 2.62
CA ALA A 227 -9.58 9.00 2.92
C ALA A 227 -10.19 8.29 1.70
N VAL A 228 -10.12 8.92 0.51
CA VAL A 228 -10.58 8.29 -0.74
C VAL A 228 -9.74 7.06 -1.09
N ALA A 229 -8.42 7.10 -0.90
CA ALA A 229 -7.58 5.93 -1.13
C ALA A 229 -7.93 4.77 -0.18
N ASN A 230 -8.18 5.06 1.09
CA ASN A 230 -8.60 4.08 2.09
C ASN A 230 -9.99 3.50 1.80
N GLU A 231 -10.91 4.30 1.26
CA GLU A 231 -12.27 3.86 0.90
C GLU A 231 -12.28 2.78 -0.17
N TYR A 232 -11.31 2.82 -1.07
CA TYR A 232 -11.22 1.89 -2.20
C TYR A 232 -10.01 0.94 -2.15
N ALA A 233 -9.34 0.83 -1.01
CA ALA A 233 -8.21 -0.08 -0.84
C ALA A 233 -8.60 -1.53 -1.16
N ASP A 234 -9.80 -1.96 -0.72
CA ASP A 234 -10.35 -3.30 -0.96
C ASP A 234 -10.73 -3.54 -2.43
N ARG A 235 -10.81 -2.48 -3.25
CA ARG A 235 -11.00 -2.56 -4.71
C ARG A 235 -9.68 -2.52 -5.49
N GLY A 236 -8.56 -2.74 -4.81
CA GLY A 236 -7.23 -2.76 -5.42
C GLY A 236 -6.64 -1.37 -5.68
N LEU A 237 -7.16 -0.31 -5.05
CA LEU A 237 -6.55 1.02 -5.11
C LEU A 237 -5.36 1.10 -4.15
N LYS A 238 -4.23 1.53 -4.66
CA LYS A 238 -3.01 1.79 -3.90
C LYS A 238 -2.67 3.28 -3.95
N ILE A 239 -2.15 3.81 -2.84
CA ILE A 239 -1.64 5.18 -2.80
C ILE A 239 -0.12 5.16 -2.65
N ILE A 240 0.58 5.93 -3.48
CA ILE A 240 2.03 6.10 -3.43
C ILE A 240 2.32 7.55 -3.10
N GLN A 241 2.74 7.81 -1.87
CA GLN A 241 3.17 9.15 -1.48
C GLN A 241 4.53 9.47 -2.09
N MET A 242 4.59 10.55 -2.85
CA MET A 242 5.79 11.04 -3.52
C MET A 242 6.07 12.47 -3.10
N SER A 243 7.28 12.73 -2.63
CA SER A 243 7.76 14.10 -2.39
C SER A 243 8.05 14.79 -3.74
N PRO A 244 7.84 16.10 -3.88
CA PRO A 244 8.19 16.85 -5.09
C PRO A 244 9.62 16.61 -5.60
N ARG A 245 10.58 16.39 -4.72
CA ARG A 245 11.98 16.07 -5.07
C ARG A 245 12.16 14.75 -5.81
N HIS A 246 11.20 13.83 -5.73
CA HIS A 246 11.25 12.50 -6.36
C HIS A 246 10.52 12.47 -7.72
N ILE A 247 10.04 13.59 -8.23
CA ILE A 247 9.28 13.67 -9.48
C ILE A 247 10.07 13.09 -10.66
N THR A 248 11.38 13.28 -10.68
CA THR A 248 12.28 12.70 -11.69
C THR A 248 12.31 11.17 -11.68
N CYS A 249 11.83 10.52 -10.60
CA CYS A 249 11.70 9.06 -10.49
C CYS A 249 10.42 8.50 -11.13
N PHE A 250 9.52 9.32 -11.67
CA PHE A 250 8.28 8.84 -12.32
C PHE A 250 8.50 7.74 -13.36
N PRO A 251 9.49 7.81 -14.27
CA PRO A 251 9.70 6.74 -15.25
C PRO A 251 9.94 5.38 -14.60
N LYS A 252 10.73 5.34 -13.51
CA LYS A 252 11.01 4.10 -12.78
C LYS A 252 9.78 3.57 -12.06
N LEU A 253 8.99 4.46 -11.43
CA LEU A 253 7.71 4.09 -10.81
C LEU A 253 6.74 3.55 -11.84
N PHE A 254 6.66 4.16 -13.01
CA PHE A 254 5.82 3.71 -14.12
C PHE A 254 6.16 2.28 -14.53
N GLU A 255 7.44 1.96 -14.73
CA GLU A 255 7.88 0.60 -15.06
C GLU A 255 7.47 -0.41 -13.98
N GLN A 256 7.58 -0.04 -12.69
CA GLN A 256 7.18 -0.91 -11.57
C GLN A 256 5.67 -1.17 -11.53
N THR A 257 4.85 -0.18 -11.89
CA THR A 257 3.39 -0.26 -11.81
C THR A 257 2.74 -0.84 -13.07
N LEU A 258 3.42 -0.78 -14.22
CA LEU A 258 2.86 -1.12 -15.54
C LEU A 258 2.25 -2.52 -15.61
N ARG A 259 2.90 -3.51 -14.98
CA ARG A 259 2.45 -4.92 -14.97
C ARG A 259 1.67 -5.30 -13.72
N SER A 260 1.39 -4.33 -12.86
CA SER A 260 0.65 -4.57 -11.62
C SER A 260 -0.85 -4.65 -11.89
N PRO A 261 -1.59 -5.59 -11.27
CA PRO A 261 -3.05 -5.66 -11.37
C PRO A 261 -3.76 -4.52 -10.66
N PHE A 262 -3.02 -3.77 -9.83
CA PHE A 262 -3.55 -2.68 -9.01
C PHE A 262 -3.66 -1.37 -9.77
N ARG A 263 -4.47 -0.46 -9.23
CA ARG A 263 -4.57 0.92 -9.68
C ARG A 263 -3.92 1.84 -8.66
N PHE A 264 -3.27 2.90 -9.14
CA PHE A 264 -2.40 3.73 -8.33
C PHE A 264 -2.82 5.20 -8.34
N ILE A 265 -2.93 5.78 -7.15
CA ILE A 265 -2.88 7.23 -6.96
C ILE A 265 -1.45 7.60 -6.56
N VAL A 266 -0.75 8.34 -7.39
CA VAL A 266 0.48 9.02 -6.95
C VAL A 266 0.09 10.32 -6.28
N PHE A 267 0.38 10.40 -5.00
CA PHE A 267 0.00 11.52 -4.16
C PHE A 267 1.17 12.48 -3.95
N LEU A 268 1.03 13.70 -4.48
CA LEU A 268 1.96 14.81 -4.32
C LEU A 268 1.37 15.81 -3.32
N ASP A 269 1.85 15.79 -2.08
CA ASP A 269 1.34 16.66 -1.02
C ASP A 269 2.11 17.98 -0.95
N ASP A 270 1.38 19.09 -0.76
CA ASP A 270 1.89 20.48 -0.65
C ASP A 270 2.79 20.90 -1.83
N LEU A 271 2.33 20.60 -3.05
CA LEU A 271 3.06 20.85 -4.28
C LEU A 271 3.30 22.35 -4.50
N THR A 272 4.57 22.70 -4.55
CA THR A 272 5.04 24.07 -4.88
C THR A 272 6.37 23.97 -5.59
N PHE A 273 6.58 24.78 -6.60
CA PHE A 273 7.82 24.83 -7.37
C PHE A 273 8.47 26.21 -7.28
N ASP A 274 9.78 26.25 -7.38
CA ASP A 274 10.53 27.44 -7.70
C ASP A 274 10.66 27.57 -9.23
N ARG A 275 10.98 28.75 -9.75
CA ARG A 275 10.94 29.06 -11.21
C ARG A 275 11.85 28.17 -12.08
N GLU A 276 12.97 27.72 -11.54
CA GLU A 276 13.99 26.93 -12.24
C GLU A 276 14.05 25.49 -11.74
N ASP A 277 12.90 24.96 -11.29
CA ASP A 277 12.86 23.61 -10.71
C ASP A 277 12.72 22.55 -11.83
N ASP A 278 13.73 21.71 -11.99
CA ASP A 278 13.72 20.59 -12.95
C ASP A 278 12.52 19.65 -12.72
N ASN A 279 12.04 19.54 -11.48
CA ASN A 279 10.87 18.75 -11.13
C ASN A 279 9.58 19.29 -11.76
N PHE A 280 9.50 20.62 -11.99
CA PHE A 280 8.37 21.21 -12.69
C PHE A 280 8.30 20.72 -14.15
N ALA A 281 9.43 20.75 -14.87
CA ALA A 281 9.51 20.28 -16.25
C ALA A 281 9.25 18.77 -16.35
N ALA A 282 9.77 17.98 -15.39
CA ALA A 282 9.55 16.55 -15.32
C ALA A 282 8.06 16.20 -15.06
N LEU A 283 7.39 16.89 -14.12
CA LEU A 283 5.97 16.67 -13.84
C LEU A 283 5.11 17.04 -15.06
N LYS A 284 5.41 18.17 -15.71
CA LYS A 284 4.73 18.61 -16.92
C LYS A 284 4.82 17.55 -18.03
N ALA A 285 6.03 17.09 -18.33
CA ALA A 285 6.26 16.05 -19.34
C ALA A 285 5.51 14.74 -19.01
N PHE A 286 5.45 14.35 -17.73
CA PHE A 286 4.75 13.16 -17.30
C PHE A 286 3.22 13.29 -17.44
N ILE A 287 2.64 14.41 -17.01
CA ILE A 287 1.18 14.67 -17.13
C ILE A 287 0.74 14.71 -18.60
N GLU A 288 1.58 15.27 -19.49
CA GLU A 288 1.34 15.32 -20.93
C GLU A 288 1.44 13.94 -21.62
N GLY A 289 2.05 12.96 -20.97
CA GLY A 289 2.10 11.59 -21.45
C GLY A 289 3.19 11.30 -22.46
N GLY A 290 4.18 12.19 -22.71
CA GLY A 290 5.35 11.95 -23.56
C GLY A 290 5.16 10.93 -24.70
N LEU A 291 6.24 10.37 -25.23
CA LEU A 291 6.19 9.31 -26.27
C LEU A 291 5.70 7.94 -25.72
N ALA A 292 5.79 7.70 -24.41
CA ALA A 292 5.40 6.45 -23.78
C ALA A 292 3.89 6.32 -23.49
N GLY A 293 3.11 7.39 -23.69
CA GLY A 293 1.70 7.45 -23.34
C GLY A 293 1.46 7.58 -21.84
N LYS A 294 0.21 7.89 -21.46
CA LYS A 294 -0.22 7.93 -20.05
C LYS A 294 -0.55 6.51 -19.58
N PRO A 295 -0.02 6.05 -18.43
CA PRO A 295 -0.38 4.74 -17.89
C PRO A 295 -1.88 4.69 -17.55
N SER A 296 -2.55 3.64 -17.98
CA SER A 296 -3.99 3.46 -17.74
C SER A 296 -4.34 3.09 -16.29
N ASN A 297 -3.34 2.62 -15.53
CA ASN A 297 -3.50 2.20 -14.13
C ASN A 297 -2.92 3.17 -13.09
N LEU A 298 -2.60 4.42 -13.51
CA LEU A 298 -2.01 5.43 -12.62
C LEU A 298 -2.62 6.81 -12.86
N VAL A 299 -2.99 7.50 -11.78
CA VAL A 299 -3.41 8.91 -11.76
C VAL A 299 -2.64 9.70 -10.72
N ILE A 300 -2.46 11.00 -10.95
CA ILE A 300 -1.80 11.90 -10.02
C ILE A 300 -2.85 12.72 -9.28
N TYR A 301 -2.80 12.71 -7.95
CA TYR A 301 -3.55 13.60 -7.09
C TYR A 301 -2.56 14.50 -6.35
N ALA A 302 -2.65 15.79 -6.58
CA ALA A 302 -1.78 16.77 -5.97
C ALA A 302 -2.56 17.71 -5.06
N THR A 303 -1.93 18.15 -3.97
CA THR A 303 -2.47 19.24 -3.15
C THR A 303 -1.56 20.45 -3.22
N SER A 304 -2.15 21.65 -3.14
CA SER A 304 -1.39 22.88 -3.03
C SER A 304 -2.10 23.89 -2.11
N ASN A 305 -1.34 24.69 -1.42
CA ASN A 305 -1.88 25.80 -0.63
C ASN A 305 -2.04 27.09 -1.47
N ARG A 306 -1.74 27.02 -2.76
CA ARG A 306 -1.83 28.14 -3.71
C ARG A 306 -2.55 27.67 -4.97
N ARG A 307 -3.28 28.60 -5.60
CA ARG A 307 -3.87 28.36 -6.92
C ARG A 307 -2.77 28.21 -7.98
N HIS A 308 -1.71 29.00 -7.86
CA HIS A 308 -0.56 28.97 -8.74
C HIS A 308 0.57 28.17 -8.06
N LEU A 309 1.04 27.12 -8.72
CA LEU A 309 2.01 26.16 -8.18
C LEU A 309 3.44 26.72 -8.06
N ILE A 310 3.73 27.88 -8.66
CA ILE A 310 5.05 28.54 -8.61
C ILE A 310 5.04 29.66 -7.57
N ARG A 311 6.14 29.81 -6.84
CA ARG A 311 6.34 30.91 -5.90
C ARG A 311 6.61 32.21 -6.65
N GLU A 312 5.78 33.23 -6.44
CA GLU A 312 6.08 34.61 -6.84
C GLU A 312 7.08 35.20 -5.86
N SER A 313 8.20 35.75 -6.35
CA SER A 313 9.13 36.51 -5.52
C SER A 313 8.69 37.98 -5.48
N MET A 314 9.01 38.67 -4.35
CA MET A 314 8.73 40.12 -4.26
C MET A 314 9.50 40.95 -5.32
N ALA A 315 10.61 40.41 -5.82
CA ALA A 315 11.38 41.03 -6.92
C ALA A 315 10.63 41.01 -8.27
N ASP A 316 9.67 40.09 -8.44
CA ASP A 316 8.92 39.90 -9.68
C ASP A 316 7.86 40.99 -9.91
N ARG A 317 7.47 41.70 -8.86
CA ARG A 317 6.50 42.82 -8.95
C ARG A 317 7.12 44.14 -9.45
N GLN A 318 8.45 44.17 -9.63
CA GLN A 318 9.19 45.36 -10.09
C GLN A 318 9.86 45.21 -11.47
N GLY A 319 9.64 44.05 -12.16
CA GLY A 319 10.24 43.73 -13.45
C GLY A 319 9.26 43.81 -14.63
N ASP A 320 9.81 43.99 -15.84
CA ASP A 320 9.15 44.15 -17.12
C ASP A 320 7.88 43.27 -17.31
N ASP A 321 6.77 43.92 -17.74
CA ASP A 321 5.44 43.28 -17.98
C ASP A 321 5.46 42.05 -18.89
N VAL A 322 6.48 41.89 -19.74
CA VAL A 322 6.64 40.76 -20.67
C VAL A 322 7.04 39.47 -19.90
N ARG A 323 7.98 39.60 -18.95
CA ARG A 323 8.43 38.42 -18.14
C ARG A 323 7.36 37.92 -17.16
N VAL A 324 6.51 38.83 -16.70
CA VAL A 324 5.35 38.46 -15.84
C VAL A 324 4.33 37.67 -16.64
N ARG A 325 4.06 38.02 -17.91
CA ARG A 325 3.14 37.26 -18.77
C ARG A 325 3.63 35.87 -19.12
N ASP A 326 4.90 35.71 -19.53
CA ASP A 326 5.49 34.40 -19.85
C ASP A 326 5.46 33.45 -18.63
N THR A 327 5.63 34.01 -17.43
CA THR A 327 5.56 33.24 -16.17
C THR A 327 4.13 32.84 -15.85
N LEU A 328 3.16 33.75 -16.00
CA LEU A 328 1.75 33.43 -15.78
C LEU A 328 1.24 32.39 -16.78
N GLU A 329 1.64 32.46 -18.04
CA GLU A 329 1.29 31.43 -19.05
C GLU A 329 1.89 30.07 -18.74
N THR A 330 3.13 30.02 -18.27
CA THR A 330 3.78 28.75 -17.88
C THR A 330 3.14 28.13 -16.64
N VAL A 331 2.73 28.94 -15.69
CA VAL A 331 2.09 28.51 -14.43
C VAL A 331 0.66 28.04 -14.65
N THR A 332 -0.11 28.79 -15.44
CA THR A 332 -1.47 28.41 -15.82
C THR A 332 -1.45 27.09 -16.61
N SER A 333 -0.39 26.87 -17.40
CA SER A 333 -0.25 25.68 -18.24
C SER A 333 -0.11 24.37 -17.48
N LEU A 334 0.37 24.32 -16.22
CA LEU A 334 0.46 23.08 -15.45
C LEU A 334 -0.84 22.73 -14.74
N SER A 335 -1.52 23.74 -14.13
CA SER A 335 -2.82 23.51 -13.49
C SER A 335 -3.86 23.06 -14.52
N ASP A 336 -3.90 23.69 -15.69
CA ASP A 336 -4.81 23.30 -16.79
C ASP A 336 -4.63 21.83 -17.25
N ARG A 337 -3.43 21.25 -17.03
CA ARG A 337 -3.12 19.86 -17.40
C ARG A 337 -3.58 18.80 -16.39
N PHE A 338 -3.94 19.21 -15.17
CA PHE A 338 -4.50 18.26 -14.22
C PHE A 338 -5.88 17.77 -14.65
N GLY A 339 -6.58 18.45 -15.53
CA GLY A 339 -7.88 18.05 -16.03
C GLY A 339 -9.04 18.20 -15.03
N LEU A 340 -8.77 18.15 -13.72
CA LEU A 340 -9.75 18.43 -12.67
C LEU A 340 -9.11 19.24 -11.55
N GLU A 341 -9.58 20.49 -11.40
CA GLU A 341 -9.20 21.36 -10.30
C GLU A 341 -10.33 21.47 -9.27
N ILE A 342 -10.00 21.29 -8.00
CA ILE A 342 -10.96 21.34 -6.91
C ILE A 342 -10.48 22.32 -5.85
N THR A 343 -11.30 23.35 -5.61
CA THR A 343 -10.97 24.41 -4.63
C THR A 343 -11.50 24.07 -3.24
N PHE A 344 -10.63 24.19 -2.25
CA PHE A 344 -10.94 24.07 -0.82
C PHE A 344 -10.75 25.46 -0.16
N SER A 345 -11.78 26.28 -0.19
CA SER A 345 -11.78 27.59 0.45
C SER A 345 -11.96 27.48 1.95
N VAL A 346 -11.58 28.53 2.71
CA VAL A 346 -11.96 28.67 4.11
C VAL A 346 -13.48 28.51 4.23
N PRO A 347 -14.00 27.67 5.15
CA PRO A 347 -15.43 27.49 5.33
C PRO A 347 -16.05 28.80 5.84
N ASP A 348 -17.25 29.10 5.39
CA ASP A 348 -18.03 30.16 5.99
C ASP A 348 -18.42 29.82 7.44
N LYS A 349 -19.16 30.71 8.11
CA LYS A 349 -19.52 30.51 9.51
C LYS A 349 -20.40 29.26 9.69
N ASP A 350 -21.37 29.10 8.84
CA ASP A 350 -22.36 28.03 8.97
C ASP A 350 -21.74 26.66 8.68
N GLU A 351 -20.92 26.56 7.65
CA GLU A 351 -20.14 25.35 7.34
C GLU A 351 -19.13 25.01 8.45
N TYR A 352 -18.45 26.02 9.02
CA TYR A 352 -17.53 25.80 10.12
C TYR A 352 -18.26 25.28 11.38
N LEU A 353 -19.39 25.88 11.75
CA LEU A 353 -20.17 25.42 12.89
C LEU A 353 -20.76 24.02 12.67
N TYR A 354 -21.22 23.73 11.45
CA TYR A 354 -21.62 22.37 11.08
C TYR A 354 -20.47 21.35 11.28
N ILE A 355 -19.26 21.69 10.84
CA ILE A 355 -18.08 20.82 11.05
C ILE A 355 -17.81 20.62 12.55
N VAL A 356 -17.93 21.67 13.36
CA VAL A 356 -17.76 21.59 14.81
C VAL A 356 -18.81 20.70 15.46
N GLU A 357 -20.08 20.83 15.07
CA GLU A 357 -21.18 19.98 15.58
C GLU A 357 -20.91 18.50 15.27
N GLN A 358 -20.57 18.16 14.03
CA GLN A 358 -20.30 16.78 13.65
C GLN A 358 -19.12 16.18 14.42
N LEU A 359 -18.03 16.94 14.60
CA LEU A 359 -16.88 16.50 15.37
C LEU A 359 -17.18 16.38 16.88
N ALA A 360 -18.05 17.23 17.43
CA ALA A 360 -18.51 17.13 18.81
C ALA A 360 -19.34 15.86 19.04
N ASP A 361 -20.28 15.58 18.14
CA ASP A 361 -21.13 14.39 18.19
C ASP A 361 -20.30 13.10 18.08
N GLU A 362 -19.38 13.03 17.12
CA GLU A 362 -18.47 11.88 16.93
C GLU A 362 -17.58 11.61 18.17
N SER A 363 -17.15 12.67 18.84
CA SER A 363 -16.26 12.56 20.01
C SER A 363 -16.98 12.45 21.35
N GLY A 364 -18.33 12.54 21.35
CA GLY A 364 -19.13 12.49 22.56
C GLY A 364 -18.97 13.73 23.47
N LEU A 365 -18.61 14.88 22.91
CA LEU A 365 -18.49 16.13 23.65
C LEU A 365 -19.88 16.66 24.02
N ALA A 366 -20.21 16.64 25.31
CA ALA A 366 -21.50 17.07 25.81
C ALA A 366 -21.48 18.58 26.17
N LEU A 367 -21.76 19.42 25.17
CA LEU A 367 -22.00 20.86 25.35
C LEU A 367 -23.32 21.25 24.69
N GLU A 368 -24.02 22.24 25.31
CA GLU A 368 -25.17 22.85 24.65
C GLU A 368 -24.77 23.55 23.35
N ARG A 369 -25.64 23.46 22.34
CA ARG A 369 -25.31 23.89 20.95
C ARG A 369 -24.87 25.35 20.88
N ASP A 370 -25.59 26.26 21.58
CA ASP A 370 -25.26 27.69 21.56
C ASP A 370 -23.92 27.98 22.24
N GLU A 371 -23.61 27.24 23.30
CA GLU A 371 -22.33 27.33 24.01
C GLU A 371 -21.19 26.77 23.13
N LEU A 372 -21.39 25.62 22.50
CA LEU A 372 -20.43 25.00 21.54
C LEU A 372 -20.07 26.00 20.44
N HIS A 373 -21.09 26.63 19.83
CA HIS A 373 -20.89 27.60 18.75
C HIS A 373 -20.13 28.84 19.22
N LEU A 374 -20.48 29.38 20.36
CA LEU A 374 -19.82 30.57 20.94
C LEU A 374 -18.35 30.30 21.25
N LEU A 375 -18.06 29.15 21.86
CA LEU A 375 -16.69 28.74 22.20
C LEU A 375 -15.86 28.45 20.95
N ALA A 376 -16.44 27.77 19.96
CA ALA A 376 -15.79 27.47 18.70
C ALA A 376 -15.42 28.73 17.91
N GLU A 377 -16.32 29.70 17.82
CA GLU A 377 -16.06 30.98 17.15
C GLU A 377 -14.95 31.77 17.88
N ARG A 378 -15.00 31.83 19.21
CA ARG A 378 -13.94 32.47 20.02
C ARG A 378 -12.59 31.80 19.84
N PHE A 379 -12.59 30.47 19.70
CA PHE A 379 -11.37 29.71 19.43
C PHE A 379 -10.82 30.01 18.04
N ALA A 380 -11.66 30.02 17.02
CA ALA A 380 -11.27 30.34 15.65
C ALA A 380 -10.69 31.77 15.51
N LEU A 381 -11.26 32.76 16.21
CA LEU A 381 -10.76 34.13 16.24
C LEU A 381 -9.36 34.25 16.87
N ARG A 382 -9.05 33.41 17.86
CA ARG A 382 -7.71 33.38 18.51
C ARG A 382 -6.67 32.60 17.75
N ARG A 383 -7.10 31.82 16.76
CA ARG A 383 -6.24 31.02 15.87
C ARG A 383 -6.23 31.63 14.47
N ASN A 384 -5.78 30.91 13.50
CA ASN A 384 -5.66 31.37 12.12
C ASN A 384 -6.99 31.33 11.32
N GLY A 385 -8.15 31.54 11.96
CA GLY A 385 -9.46 31.52 11.34
C GLY A 385 -10.17 30.17 11.38
N ARG A 386 -11.31 30.11 10.69
CA ARG A 386 -12.15 28.92 10.58
C ARG A 386 -11.54 27.89 9.65
N SER A 387 -11.37 26.67 10.11
CA SER A 387 -10.96 25.54 9.26
C SER A 387 -11.31 24.21 9.96
N PRO A 388 -11.44 23.08 9.25
CA PRO A 388 -11.58 21.76 9.87
C PRO A 388 -10.46 21.42 10.87
N ARG A 389 -9.24 21.87 10.61
CA ARG A 389 -8.11 21.71 11.53
C ARG A 389 -8.37 22.48 12.83
N THR A 390 -8.84 23.73 12.72
CA THR A 390 -9.17 24.57 13.88
C THR A 390 -10.32 23.95 14.68
N ALA A 391 -11.34 23.41 14.00
CA ALA A 391 -12.45 22.71 14.65
C ALA A 391 -11.97 21.48 15.43
N ARG A 392 -11.15 20.63 14.85
CA ARG A 392 -10.58 19.45 15.53
C ARG A 392 -9.74 19.83 16.76
N GLN A 393 -8.91 20.88 16.64
CA GLN A 393 -8.12 21.38 17.77
C GLN A 393 -8.99 21.90 18.89
N PHE A 394 -10.09 22.59 18.56
CA PHE A 394 -11.08 23.06 19.52
C PHE A 394 -11.73 21.90 20.27
N ILE A 395 -12.26 20.90 19.55
CA ILE A 395 -12.89 19.71 20.15
C ILE A 395 -11.90 18.98 21.06
N SER A 396 -10.67 18.75 20.60
CA SER A 396 -9.64 18.09 21.41
C SER A 396 -9.32 18.85 22.69
N GLN A 397 -9.30 20.19 22.64
CA GLN A 397 -9.10 21.02 23.85
C GLN A 397 -10.28 20.89 24.79
N GLN A 398 -11.52 20.97 24.30
CA GLN A 398 -12.71 20.86 25.15
C GLN A 398 -12.82 19.49 25.84
N LEU A 399 -12.50 18.42 25.14
CA LEU A 399 -12.44 17.08 25.75
C LEU A 399 -11.38 17.00 26.86
N ALA A 400 -10.19 17.57 26.63
CA ALA A 400 -9.15 17.60 27.65
C ALA A 400 -9.57 18.39 28.90
N GLU A 401 -10.29 19.50 28.73
CA GLU A 401 -10.84 20.30 29.81
C GLU A 401 -11.93 19.54 30.61
N GLN A 402 -12.79 18.76 29.93
CA GLN A 402 -13.77 17.90 30.60
C GLN A 402 -13.09 16.80 31.42
N TYR A 403 -12.07 16.13 30.91
CA TYR A 403 -11.33 15.08 31.62
C TYR A 403 -10.50 15.65 32.80
N GLY A 404 -10.04 16.88 32.70
CA GLY A 404 -9.28 17.53 33.78
C GLY A 404 -10.16 18.02 34.94
N ASN A 405 -11.47 18.14 34.74
CA ASN A 405 -12.45 18.59 35.73
C ASN A 405 -13.30 17.43 36.33
N ALA A 406 -13.11 16.20 35.87
CA ALA A 406 -13.73 14.98 36.38
C ALA A 406 -12.80 14.27 37.37
#